data_0518d0436288b9d308183fe80ed9143b
#
_entry.id   0518d0436288b9d308183fe80ed9143b
#
_cell.length_a   1.000
_cell.length_b   1.000
_cell.length_c   1.000
_cell.angle_alpha   90.00
_cell.angle_beta   90.00
_cell.angle_gamma   90.00
#
_symmetry.space_group_name_H-M   'P 1'
#
loop_
_entity.id
_entity.type
_entity.pdbx_description
1 polymer ?
#
loop_
_entity_poly.entity_id
_entity_poly.type
_entity_poly.pdbx_seq_one_letter_code
_entity_poly.pdbx_strand_id
1 'polypeptide(L)'
;MKMLKLLAMTLLAASLAACYGANAGKPIPPVSHVDLPRYMGSWYVIASIPTRFERNEYNPVETYRPEPDGLICTSFRFRQGAFNGPLKKIHSVATTLAGSGNAEWRVHLFWVLREQYIVAWLAPDYSAVIVARDARDYAWLMARTPQISAAEYRLMLARLKAMGYDLSKVRKSPQSWPDAGLDRSSFGSSCR
;
A
#
# COMPACT_ATOMS: atom_id res chain seq x y z
N MET A 1 10.68 12.77 50.69
CA MET A 1 9.54 12.89 49.75
C MET A 1 9.94 13.14 48.30
N LYS A 2 10.99 13.93 47.98
CA LYS A 2 11.40 14.18 46.57
C LYS A 2 11.98 12.96 45.85
N MET A 3 12.76 12.09 46.49
CA MET A 3 13.33 10.89 45.92
C MET A 3 12.27 9.81 45.56
N LEU A 4 11.22 9.67 46.36
CA LEU A 4 10.15 8.71 46.12
C LEU A 4 9.32 9.08 44.87
N LYS A 5 9.16 10.39 44.57
CA LYS A 5 8.48 10.87 43.36
C LYS A 5 9.30 10.65 42.08
N LEU A 6 10.65 10.75 42.16
CA LEU A 6 11.50 10.44 41.01
C LEU A 6 11.49 8.96 40.66
N LEU A 7 11.48 8.05 41.65
CA LEU A 7 11.41 6.61 41.38
C LEU A 7 10.08 6.20 40.77
N ALA A 8 8.96 6.82 41.18
CA ALA A 8 7.65 6.52 40.61
C ALA A 8 7.52 7.02 39.14
N MET A 9 8.14 8.15 38.80
CA MET A 9 8.15 8.65 37.40
C MET A 9 9.00 7.80 36.47
N THR A 10 10.12 7.25 36.92
CA THR A 10 10.97 6.40 36.11
C THR A 10 10.34 5.02 35.86
N LEU A 11 9.62 4.47 36.84
CA LEU A 11 8.88 3.21 36.67
C LEU A 11 7.68 3.35 35.72
N LEU A 12 7.00 4.49 35.69
CA LEU A 12 5.88 4.75 34.77
C LEU A 12 6.36 4.93 33.32
N ALA A 13 7.52 5.57 33.11
CA ALA A 13 8.12 5.71 31.80
C ALA A 13 8.61 4.37 31.22
N ALA A 14 9.13 3.48 32.07
CA ALA A 14 9.57 2.15 31.65
C ALA A 14 8.39 1.22 31.27
N SER A 15 7.24 1.33 31.92
CA SER A 15 6.04 0.55 31.59
C SER A 15 5.38 1.00 30.29
N LEU A 16 5.45 2.28 29.91
CA LEU A 16 4.97 2.78 28.62
C LEU A 16 5.86 2.34 27.44
N ALA A 17 7.18 2.26 27.64
CA ALA A 17 8.10 1.77 26.62
C ALA A 17 7.92 0.26 26.34
N ALA A 18 7.59 -0.55 27.35
CA ALA A 18 7.36 -1.98 27.19
C ALA A 18 6.08 -2.30 26.38
N CYS A 19 5.05 -1.45 26.44
CA CYS A 19 3.83 -1.63 25.63
C CYS A 19 4.03 -1.28 24.14
N TYR A 20 4.98 -0.42 23.80
CA TYR A 20 5.29 -0.07 22.40
C TYR A 20 6.14 -1.13 21.68
N GLY A 21 6.94 -1.92 22.40
CA GLY A 21 7.79 -2.97 21.82
C GLY A 21 7.09 -4.32 21.64
N ALA A 22 5.98 -4.58 22.33
CA ALA A 22 5.32 -5.88 22.32
C ALA A 22 4.40 -6.14 21.11
N ASN A 23 4.12 -5.13 20.28
CA ASN A 23 3.26 -5.22 19.10
C ASN A 23 3.98 -5.02 17.75
N ALA A 24 5.28 -5.01 17.71
CA ALA A 24 6.02 -5.16 16.46
C ALA A 24 5.79 -6.59 15.96
N GLY A 25 4.74 -6.80 15.15
CA GLY A 25 4.46 -8.09 14.53
C GLY A 25 5.70 -8.58 13.76
N LYS A 26 5.83 -9.90 13.61
CA LYS A 26 6.90 -10.48 12.79
C LYS A 26 6.89 -9.83 11.41
N PRO A 27 8.06 -9.59 10.79
CA PRO A 27 8.14 -9.07 9.43
C PRO A 27 7.27 -9.89 8.47
N ILE A 28 6.61 -9.21 7.55
CA ILE A 28 5.81 -9.87 6.51
C ILE A 28 6.79 -10.35 5.43
N PRO A 29 6.86 -11.66 5.14
CA PRO A 29 7.75 -12.14 4.10
C PRO A 29 7.30 -11.61 2.74
N PRO A 30 8.20 -10.97 1.96
CA PRO A 30 7.92 -10.64 0.57
C PRO A 30 7.86 -11.90 -0.29
N VAL A 31 7.31 -11.81 -1.50
CA VAL A 31 7.52 -12.83 -2.52
C VAL A 31 9.02 -12.91 -2.86
N SER A 32 9.50 -14.05 -3.32
CA SER A 32 10.94 -14.26 -3.57
C SER A 32 11.49 -13.37 -4.69
N HIS A 33 10.66 -13.04 -5.68
CA HIS A 33 11.07 -12.23 -6.83
C HIS A 33 9.87 -11.55 -7.48
N VAL A 34 10.10 -10.32 -8.00
CA VAL A 34 9.17 -9.58 -8.85
C VAL A 34 9.87 -9.22 -10.17
N ASP A 35 9.33 -9.70 -11.27
CA ASP A 35 9.68 -9.27 -12.63
C ASP A 35 9.11 -7.86 -12.83
N LEU A 36 9.95 -6.82 -12.72
CA LEU A 36 9.51 -5.43 -12.78
C LEU A 36 8.81 -5.10 -14.11
N PRO A 37 9.32 -5.47 -15.28
CA PRO A 37 8.61 -5.26 -16.55
C PRO A 37 7.16 -5.75 -16.54
N ARG A 38 6.91 -6.94 -15.99
CA ARG A 38 5.55 -7.48 -15.86
C ARG A 38 4.72 -6.79 -14.78
N TYR A 39 5.39 -6.30 -13.74
CA TYR A 39 4.72 -5.63 -12.62
C TYR A 39 4.29 -4.21 -12.94
N MET A 40 4.98 -3.52 -13.84
CA MET A 40 4.67 -2.15 -14.25
C MET A 40 3.27 -2.04 -14.89
N GLY A 41 2.83 -0.80 -15.09
CA GLY A 41 1.51 -0.47 -15.60
C GLY A 41 0.46 -0.29 -14.51
N SER A 42 -0.80 -0.38 -14.87
CA SER A 42 -1.92 -0.03 -13.99
C SER A 42 -2.45 -1.22 -13.21
N TRP A 43 -2.80 -0.95 -11.95
CA TRP A 43 -3.44 -1.85 -11.02
C TRP A 43 -4.69 -1.18 -10.43
N TYR A 44 -5.83 -1.82 -10.54
CA TYR A 44 -7.06 -1.37 -9.91
C TYR A 44 -7.03 -1.75 -8.43
N VAL A 45 -7.25 -0.79 -7.53
CA VAL A 45 -7.37 -1.08 -6.12
C VAL A 45 -8.76 -1.65 -5.84
N ILE A 46 -8.83 -2.92 -5.51
CA ILE A 46 -10.08 -3.65 -5.24
C ILE A 46 -10.55 -3.41 -3.81
N ALA A 47 -9.59 -3.37 -2.88
CA ALA A 47 -9.82 -3.03 -1.49
C ALA A 47 -8.52 -2.56 -0.85
N SER A 48 -8.63 -1.76 0.21
CA SER A 48 -7.48 -1.27 0.96
C SER A 48 -7.76 -1.19 2.46
N ILE A 49 -6.71 -1.14 3.27
CA ILE A 49 -6.73 -0.43 4.54
C ILE A 49 -6.17 0.95 4.22
N PRO A 50 -7.02 1.98 4.06
CA PRO A 50 -6.63 3.23 3.45
C PRO A 50 -5.79 4.10 4.37
N THR A 51 -4.84 4.82 3.79
CA THR A 51 -4.19 5.94 4.47
C THR A 51 -5.20 7.07 4.72
N ARG A 52 -4.79 8.08 5.51
CA ARG A 52 -5.64 9.28 5.70
C ARG A 52 -5.90 10.06 4.41
N PHE A 53 -5.07 9.88 3.38
CA PHE A 53 -5.16 10.58 2.09
C PHE A 53 -6.07 9.86 1.08
N GLU A 54 -6.37 8.58 1.31
CA GLU A 54 -7.09 7.66 0.40
C GLU A 54 -8.53 7.38 0.85
N ARG A 55 -9.08 8.24 1.73
CA ARG A 55 -10.45 8.04 2.22
C ARG A 55 -11.47 8.52 1.19
N ASN A 56 -12.56 7.75 1.03
CA ASN A 56 -13.67 8.04 0.10
C ASN A 56 -13.22 8.10 -1.36
N GLU A 57 -12.37 7.17 -1.76
CA GLU A 57 -11.91 6.99 -3.13
C GLU A 57 -12.88 6.15 -3.96
N TYR A 58 -13.10 6.57 -5.20
CA TYR A 58 -13.87 5.87 -6.22
C TYR A 58 -13.00 5.68 -7.45
N ASN A 59 -13.09 4.53 -8.13
CA ASN A 59 -12.22 4.15 -9.24
C ASN A 59 -10.71 4.31 -8.95
N PRO A 60 -10.19 3.91 -7.78
CA PRO A 60 -8.78 4.08 -7.49
C PRO A 60 -7.93 3.16 -8.36
N VAL A 61 -6.89 3.75 -8.96
CA VAL A 61 -5.90 3.07 -9.82
C VAL A 61 -4.51 3.50 -9.40
N GLU A 62 -3.70 2.53 -9.05
CA GLU A 62 -2.26 2.70 -8.86
C GLU A 62 -1.54 2.35 -10.15
N THR A 63 -0.54 3.12 -10.54
CA THR A 63 0.22 2.83 -11.74
C THR A 63 1.71 3.07 -11.53
N TYR A 64 2.49 2.12 -12.02
CA TYR A 64 3.95 2.10 -11.92
C TYR A 64 4.58 2.24 -13.29
N ARG A 65 5.64 3.06 -13.38
CA ARG A 65 6.44 3.24 -14.59
C ARG A 65 7.92 3.25 -14.22
N PRO A 66 8.78 2.52 -14.94
CA PRO A 66 10.21 2.59 -14.72
C PRO A 66 10.75 3.94 -15.20
N GLU A 67 11.72 4.49 -14.48
CA GLU A 67 12.49 5.68 -14.87
C GLU A 67 13.93 5.28 -15.26
N PRO A 68 14.60 6.07 -16.10
CA PRO A 68 15.95 5.72 -16.60
C PRO A 68 17.03 5.55 -15.51
N ASP A 69 16.85 6.18 -14.35
CA ASP A 69 17.77 6.15 -13.21
C ASP A 69 17.50 4.98 -12.24
N GLY A 70 16.69 4.00 -12.66
CA GLY A 70 16.33 2.84 -11.85
C GLY A 70 15.25 3.12 -10.80
N LEU A 71 14.69 4.32 -10.79
CA LEU A 71 13.55 4.67 -9.97
C LEU A 71 12.26 4.10 -10.58
N ILE A 72 11.23 3.97 -9.75
CA ILE A 72 9.88 3.63 -10.18
C ILE A 72 8.99 4.82 -9.88
N CYS A 73 8.44 5.42 -10.94
CA CYS A 73 7.40 6.42 -10.81
C CYS A 73 6.10 5.77 -10.39
N THR A 74 5.47 6.26 -9.34
CA THR A 74 4.14 5.79 -8.91
C THR A 74 3.12 6.90 -9.07
N SER A 75 1.93 6.55 -9.51
CA SER A 75 0.82 7.48 -9.68
C SER A 75 -0.47 6.86 -9.19
N PHE A 76 -0.96 7.34 -8.06
CA PHE A 76 -2.25 6.98 -7.53
C PHE A 76 -3.30 7.99 -7.97
N ARG A 77 -4.35 7.52 -8.63
CA ARG A 77 -5.43 8.35 -9.18
C ARG A 77 -6.78 7.81 -8.75
N PHE A 78 -7.70 8.70 -8.39
CA PHE A 78 -9.05 8.33 -7.96
C PHE A 78 -10.01 9.51 -8.07
N ARG A 79 -11.32 9.22 -8.04
CA ARG A 79 -12.38 10.20 -7.86
C ARG A 79 -12.66 10.37 -6.38
N GLN A 80 -12.72 11.61 -5.89
CA GLN A 80 -12.96 11.91 -4.49
C GLN A 80 -14.46 11.98 -4.19
N GLY A 81 -14.94 11.15 -3.28
CA GLY A 81 -16.28 11.21 -2.70
C GLY A 81 -17.41 10.59 -3.52
N ALA A 82 -17.27 10.50 -4.85
CA ALA A 82 -18.24 9.88 -5.76
C ALA A 82 -17.62 9.59 -7.12
N PHE A 83 -18.26 8.76 -7.97
CA PHE A 83 -17.79 8.46 -9.33
C PHE A 83 -17.68 9.67 -10.25
N ASN A 84 -18.49 10.70 -10.03
CA ASN A 84 -18.41 11.98 -10.73
C ASN A 84 -17.65 13.06 -9.93
N GLY A 85 -17.04 12.69 -8.82
CA GLY A 85 -16.26 13.60 -7.98
C GLY A 85 -14.98 14.10 -8.66
N PRO A 86 -14.31 15.10 -8.07
CA PRO A 86 -13.08 15.64 -8.64
C PRO A 86 -12.00 14.58 -8.72
N LEU A 87 -11.27 14.56 -9.84
CA LEU A 87 -10.10 13.69 -10.03
C LEU A 87 -8.96 14.16 -9.13
N LYS A 88 -8.44 13.25 -8.32
CA LYS A 88 -7.24 13.43 -7.50
C LYS A 88 -6.10 12.60 -8.05
N LYS A 89 -4.88 13.13 -7.93
CA LYS A 89 -3.64 12.46 -8.33
C LYS A 89 -2.61 12.66 -7.22
N ILE A 90 -1.95 11.57 -6.85
CA ILE A 90 -0.81 11.57 -5.92
C ILE A 90 0.35 10.92 -6.66
N HIS A 91 1.46 11.63 -6.77
CA HIS A 91 2.68 11.11 -7.38
C HIS A 91 3.72 10.85 -6.29
N SER A 92 4.46 9.78 -6.45
CA SER A 92 5.63 9.47 -5.64
C SER A 92 6.67 8.71 -6.45
N VAL A 93 7.83 8.54 -5.87
CA VAL A 93 8.94 7.82 -6.48
C VAL A 93 9.33 6.68 -5.55
N ALA A 94 9.58 5.51 -6.10
CA ALA A 94 10.04 4.37 -5.32
C ALA A 94 11.40 3.86 -5.79
N THR A 95 12.14 3.25 -4.87
CA THR A 95 13.34 2.47 -5.11
C THR A 95 13.16 1.07 -4.60
N THR A 96 13.62 0.06 -5.33
CA THR A 96 13.67 -1.33 -4.83
C THR A 96 14.80 -1.48 -3.80
N LEU A 97 14.60 -2.34 -2.80
CA LEU A 97 15.64 -2.71 -1.86
C LEU A 97 16.56 -3.76 -2.50
N ALA A 98 17.87 -3.53 -2.40
CA ALA A 98 18.86 -4.51 -2.84
C ALA A 98 18.69 -5.84 -2.06
N GLY A 99 18.77 -6.96 -2.78
CA GLY A 99 18.64 -8.30 -2.19
C GLY A 99 17.21 -8.77 -1.93
N SER A 100 16.19 -7.92 -2.17
CA SER A 100 14.78 -8.29 -1.97
C SER A 100 14.13 -8.99 -3.18
N GLY A 101 14.89 -9.25 -4.25
CA GLY A 101 14.29 -9.75 -5.50
C GLY A 101 13.28 -8.78 -6.11
N ASN A 102 13.46 -7.47 -5.92
CA ASN A 102 12.51 -6.41 -6.30
C ASN A 102 11.15 -6.45 -5.59
N ALA A 103 11.01 -7.22 -4.53
CA ALA A 103 9.73 -7.40 -3.84
C ALA A 103 9.51 -6.43 -2.68
N GLU A 104 10.55 -5.71 -2.26
CA GLU A 104 10.44 -4.62 -1.28
C GLU A 104 10.92 -3.30 -1.86
N TRP A 105 10.14 -2.24 -1.59
CA TRP A 105 10.45 -0.89 -2.07
C TRP A 105 10.43 0.11 -0.93
N ARG A 106 11.13 1.23 -1.16
CA ARG A 106 10.99 2.47 -0.40
C ARG A 106 10.26 3.48 -1.26
N VAL A 107 9.04 3.83 -0.88
CA VAL A 107 8.23 4.85 -1.55
C VAL A 107 8.50 6.19 -0.90
N HIS A 108 8.92 7.17 -1.69
CA HIS A 108 9.21 8.53 -1.25
C HIS A 108 8.02 9.42 -1.57
N LEU A 109 7.24 9.74 -0.54
CA LEU A 109 6.07 10.59 -0.66
C LEU A 109 6.42 12.00 -0.17
N PHE A 110 6.12 13.02 -0.97
CA PHE A 110 6.38 14.44 -0.64
C PHE A 110 7.81 14.74 -0.17
N TRP A 111 8.83 13.99 -0.65
CA TRP A 111 10.25 14.13 -0.33
C TRP A 111 10.66 13.87 1.13
N VAL A 112 9.70 13.83 2.05
CA VAL A 112 9.94 13.72 3.50
C VAL A 112 9.50 12.39 4.10
N LEU A 113 8.51 11.72 3.53
CA LEU A 113 8.01 10.44 4.02
C LEU A 113 8.61 9.29 3.23
N ARG A 114 9.13 8.31 3.96
CA ARG A 114 9.65 7.06 3.39
C ARG A 114 8.77 5.92 3.86
N GLU A 115 7.97 5.40 2.95
CA GLU A 115 7.00 4.37 3.25
C GLU A 115 7.49 3.01 2.77
N GLN A 116 7.32 2.01 3.60
CA GLN A 116 7.60 0.62 3.24
C GLN A 116 6.51 0.11 2.29
N TYR A 117 6.92 -0.63 1.27
CA TYR A 117 6.05 -1.29 0.32
C TYR A 117 6.57 -2.72 0.12
N ILE A 118 5.79 -3.70 0.52
CA ILE A 118 6.12 -5.12 0.42
C ILE A 118 5.14 -5.78 -0.56
N VAL A 119 5.64 -6.36 -1.63
CA VAL A 119 4.86 -7.29 -2.45
C VAL A 119 4.76 -8.60 -1.67
N ALA A 120 3.72 -8.71 -0.84
CA ALA A 120 3.56 -9.82 0.10
C ALA A 120 2.92 -11.07 -0.52
N TRP A 121 2.18 -10.87 -1.60
CA TRP A 121 1.66 -11.93 -2.45
C TRP A 121 1.45 -11.40 -3.86
N LEU A 122 1.73 -12.23 -4.85
CA LEU A 122 1.57 -11.93 -6.26
C LEU A 122 1.07 -13.18 -6.97
N ALA A 123 0.02 -13.04 -7.76
CA ALA A 123 -0.46 -14.13 -8.62
C ALA A 123 0.61 -14.52 -9.66
N PRO A 124 0.82 -15.81 -9.97
CA PRO A 124 1.86 -16.24 -10.92
C PRO A 124 1.72 -15.62 -12.31
N ASP A 125 0.51 -15.30 -12.73
CA ASP A 125 0.18 -14.61 -13.98
C ASP A 125 0.23 -13.09 -13.89
N TYR A 126 0.52 -12.54 -12.70
CA TYR A 126 0.52 -11.11 -12.41
C TYR A 126 -0.87 -10.45 -12.54
N SER A 127 -1.95 -11.21 -12.40
CA SER A 127 -3.32 -10.70 -12.47
C SER A 127 -3.75 -9.97 -11.18
N ALA A 128 -3.23 -10.37 -10.02
CA ALA A 128 -3.56 -9.81 -8.72
C ALA A 128 -2.36 -9.76 -7.79
N VAL A 129 -2.39 -8.81 -6.83
CA VAL A 129 -1.29 -8.57 -5.87
C VAL A 129 -1.84 -8.10 -4.52
N ILE A 130 -1.16 -8.47 -3.45
CA ILE A 130 -1.32 -7.88 -2.11
C ILE A 130 -0.05 -7.13 -1.77
N VAL A 131 -0.20 -5.83 -1.56
CA VAL A 131 0.85 -4.97 -1.03
C VAL A 131 0.61 -4.75 0.44
N ALA A 132 1.67 -4.88 1.23
CA ALA A 132 1.62 -4.88 2.68
C ALA A 132 2.74 -4.02 3.29
N ARG A 133 2.65 -3.83 4.61
CA ARG A 133 3.66 -3.19 5.47
C ARG A 133 3.78 -3.96 6.78
N ASP A 134 4.98 -3.99 7.34
CA ASP A 134 5.24 -4.66 8.64
C ASP A 134 4.42 -4.05 9.78
N ALA A 135 4.13 -2.76 9.72
CA ALA A 135 3.28 -2.06 10.69
C ALA A 135 1.80 -2.48 10.63
N ARG A 136 1.36 -3.12 9.55
CA ARG A 136 -0.04 -3.55 9.31
C ARG A 136 -1.08 -2.42 9.42
N ASP A 137 -0.62 -1.20 9.22
CA ASP A 137 -1.44 0.02 9.25
C ASP A 137 -2.11 0.29 7.91
N TYR A 138 -1.47 -0.09 6.79
CA TYR A 138 -1.96 0.03 5.42
C TYR A 138 -1.81 -1.28 4.67
N ALA A 139 -2.70 -1.52 3.72
CA ALA A 139 -2.60 -2.62 2.76
C ALA A 139 -3.41 -2.30 1.51
N TRP A 140 -2.98 -2.83 0.36
CA TRP A 140 -3.70 -2.71 -0.91
C TRP A 140 -3.87 -4.09 -1.53
N LEU A 141 -5.11 -4.42 -1.87
CA LEU A 141 -5.50 -5.58 -2.66
C LEU A 141 -5.81 -5.07 -4.06
N MET A 142 -4.96 -5.40 -5.01
CA MET A 142 -5.05 -4.84 -6.37
C MET A 142 -5.14 -5.94 -7.42
N ALA A 143 -5.75 -5.60 -8.56
CA ALA A 143 -5.86 -6.51 -9.71
C ALA A 143 -5.65 -5.76 -11.03
N ARG A 144 -5.37 -6.52 -12.11
CA ARG A 144 -5.27 -5.97 -13.47
C ARG A 144 -6.62 -5.61 -14.08
N THR A 145 -7.70 -6.06 -13.47
CA THR A 145 -9.07 -5.73 -13.86
C THR A 145 -9.79 -5.00 -12.74
N PRO A 146 -10.73 -4.11 -13.03
CA PRO A 146 -11.47 -3.35 -12.00
C PRO A 146 -12.42 -4.22 -11.19
N GLN A 147 -12.67 -5.45 -11.62
CA GLN A 147 -13.54 -6.41 -10.95
C GLN A 147 -12.84 -7.76 -10.90
N ILE A 148 -12.98 -8.44 -9.75
CA ILE A 148 -12.53 -9.80 -9.52
C ILE A 148 -13.69 -10.65 -9.00
N SER A 149 -13.58 -11.96 -9.11
CA SER A 149 -14.60 -12.86 -8.58
C SER A 149 -14.71 -12.78 -7.05
N ALA A 150 -15.87 -13.11 -6.50
CA ALA A 150 -16.07 -13.18 -5.06
C ALA A 150 -15.16 -14.24 -4.39
N ALA A 151 -14.83 -15.30 -5.12
CA ALA A 151 -13.92 -16.33 -4.63
C ALA A 151 -12.48 -15.80 -4.50
N GLU A 152 -12.00 -15.09 -5.51
CA GLU A 152 -10.68 -14.47 -5.54
C GLU A 152 -10.54 -13.39 -4.44
N TYR A 153 -11.56 -12.54 -4.29
CA TYR A 153 -11.59 -11.55 -3.22
C TYR A 153 -11.50 -12.20 -1.83
N ARG A 154 -12.24 -13.29 -1.58
CA ARG A 154 -12.15 -14.03 -0.30
C ARG A 154 -10.77 -14.63 -0.07
N LEU A 155 -10.13 -15.16 -1.12
CA LEU A 155 -8.75 -15.68 -1.03
C LEU A 155 -7.76 -14.58 -0.67
N MET A 156 -7.86 -13.40 -1.27
CA MET A 156 -7.02 -12.25 -0.93
C MET A 156 -7.22 -11.83 0.53
N LEU A 157 -8.46 -11.75 1.01
CA LEU A 157 -8.74 -11.44 2.42
C LEU A 157 -8.20 -12.50 3.38
N ALA A 158 -8.30 -13.79 3.04
CA ALA A 158 -7.75 -14.87 3.85
C ALA A 158 -6.22 -14.76 3.96
N ARG A 159 -5.52 -14.43 2.86
CA ARG A 159 -4.07 -14.17 2.86
C ARG A 159 -3.72 -12.97 3.74
N LEU A 160 -4.46 -11.87 3.61
CA LEU A 160 -4.26 -10.66 4.42
C LEU A 160 -4.43 -10.97 5.92
N LYS A 161 -5.46 -11.75 6.28
CA LYS A 161 -5.67 -12.24 7.65
C LYS A 161 -4.49 -13.08 8.15
N ALA A 162 -3.97 -14.00 7.32
CA ALA A 162 -2.81 -14.83 7.67
C ALA A 162 -1.53 -14.00 7.90
N MET A 163 -1.41 -12.83 7.27
CA MET A 163 -0.34 -11.87 7.51
C MET A 163 -0.54 -11.05 8.80
N GLY A 164 -1.64 -11.28 9.55
CA GLY A 164 -1.92 -10.62 10.84
C GLY A 164 -2.66 -9.28 10.73
N TYR A 165 -3.27 -8.97 9.60
CA TYR A 165 -4.08 -7.76 9.45
C TYR A 165 -5.47 -7.90 10.09
N ASP A 166 -5.97 -6.81 10.64
CA ASP A 166 -7.35 -6.67 11.10
C ASP A 166 -8.29 -6.40 9.92
N LEU A 167 -9.05 -7.42 9.52
CA LEU A 167 -9.94 -7.32 8.37
C LEU A 167 -11.11 -6.33 8.58
N SER A 168 -11.43 -5.94 9.82
CA SER A 168 -12.46 -4.94 10.08
C SER A 168 -12.10 -3.56 9.55
N LYS A 169 -10.81 -3.31 9.32
CA LYS A 169 -10.27 -2.06 8.76
C LYS A 169 -10.27 -2.04 7.23
N VAL A 170 -10.44 -3.19 6.58
CA VAL A 170 -10.45 -3.28 5.11
C VAL A 170 -11.70 -2.60 4.56
N ARG A 171 -11.52 -1.77 3.55
CA ARG A 171 -12.58 -1.11 2.80
C ARG A 171 -12.52 -1.54 1.34
N LYS A 172 -13.64 -2.00 0.81
CA LYS A 172 -13.77 -2.30 -0.61
C LYS A 172 -13.84 -1.00 -1.39
N SER A 173 -13.03 -0.86 -2.43
CA SER A 173 -13.01 0.33 -3.28
C SER A 173 -14.11 0.22 -4.34
N PRO A 174 -15.01 1.20 -4.45
CA PRO A 174 -16.01 1.22 -5.51
C PRO A 174 -15.35 1.37 -6.88
N GLN A 175 -15.72 0.50 -7.83
CA GLN A 175 -15.19 0.48 -9.20
C GLN A 175 -16.33 0.51 -10.22
N SER A 176 -16.33 1.49 -11.11
CA SER A 176 -17.27 1.62 -12.23
C SER A 176 -16.55 2.19 -13.46
N TRP A 177 -16.42 1.39 -14.50
CA TRP A 177 -15.68 1.70 -15.71
C TRP A 177 -16.54 1.54 -16.97
N PRO A 178 -16.28 2.30 -18.06
CA PRO A 178 -15.17 3.23 -18.25
C PRO A 178 -15.28 4.53 -17.44
N ASP A 179 -14.15 5.15 -17.11
CA ASP A 179 -14.05 6.50 -16.54
C ASP A 179 -13.13 7.35 -17.43
N ALA A 180 -13.73 8.21 -18.25
CA ALA A 180 -13.04 9.00 -19.25
C ALA A 180 -11.96 9.95 -18.67
N GLY A 181 -12.08 10.33 -17.37
CA GLY A 181 -11.08 11.18 -16.72
C GLY A 181 -9.89 10.41 -16.16
N LEU A 182 -10.00 9.09 -16.08
CA LEU A 182 -8.96 8.19 -15.60
C LEU A 182 -8.31 7.39 -16.74
N ASP A 183 -8.25 7.98 -17.94
CA ASP A 183 -7.62 7.34 -19.08
C ASP A 183 -6.22 6.80 -18.71
N ARG A 184 -5.95 5.57 -19.15
CA ARG A 184 -4.69 4.86 -18.89
C ARG A 184 -3.47 5.55 -19.50
N SER A 185 -3.67 6.33 -20.56
CA SER A 185 -2.62 7.06 -21.25
C SER A 185 -2.20 8.37 -20.58
N SER A 186 -2.99 8.88 -19.62
CA SER A 186 -2.76 10.19 -19.00
C SER A 186 -1.72 10.16 -17.85
N PHE A 187 -0.68 9.32 -17.95
CA PHE A 187 0.51 9.52 -17.17
C PHE A 187 1.17 10.82 -17.60
N GLY A 188 1.24 11.80 -16.71
CA GLY A 188 2.10 12.94 -16.92
C GLY A 188 3.53 12.48 -17.25
N SER A 189 4.22 13.21 -18.09
CA SER A 189 5.56 12.89 -18.58
C SER A 189 6.65 12.83 -17.49
N SER A 190 6.34 13.19 -16.25
CA SER A 190 7.32 13.24 -15.16
C SER A 190 6.69 12.92 -13.81
N CYS A 191 7.38 12.17 -12.98
CA CYS A 191 7.12 11.98 -11.55
C CYS A 191 7.79 13.03 -10.66
N ARG A 192 8.51 13.95 -11.26
CA ARG A 192 9.27 15.01 -10.59
C ARG A 192 8.65 16.36 -10.85
#